data_919a8b5e28fa888851cefd37a22a644a
#
_entry.id   919a8b5e28fa888851cefd37a22a644a
#
_cell.length_a   1.000
_cell.length_b   1.000
_cell.length_c   1.000
_cell.angle_alpha   90.00
_cell.angle_beta   90.00
_cell.angle_gamma   90.00
#
_symmetry.space_group_name_H-M   'P 1'
#
loop_
_entity.id
_entity.type
_entity.pdbx_description
1 polymer ?
#
loop_
_entity_poly.entity_id
_entity_poly.type
_entity_poly.pdbx_seq_one_letter_code
_entity_poly.pdbx_strand_id
1 'polypeptide(L)'
;WNMDFIWFNKREVKLWIPKNHKLGSIYECPKLIKERLFRFHFVDNVRGQTLPFAPQEIKNSKLSMKVTSSTDSTTTFSISGNANAVAKGNWLLGDNDWTPSHSLDHGITTQVLGNAIYNKRKSLFVEFELVVLGKWFGKTQNNGRHKGPKNGNIGIFYTISNRQKRSIIAPAFVDMYNADWIKKPL
;
A
#
# COMPACT_ATOMS: atom_id res chain seq x y z
N TRP A 1 11.21 -11.09 -8.46
CA TRP A 1 10.26 -10.60 -7.43
C TRP A 1 10.98 -9.75 -6.41
N ASN A 2 10.28 -8.86 -5.72
CA ASN A 2 10.82 -7.98 -4.70
C ASN A 2 10.00 -8.12 -3.41
N MET A 3 10.60 -7.82 -2.27
CA MET A 3 9.95 -7.86 -0.96
C MET A 3 9.84 -6.44 -0.42
N ASP A 4 8.67 -6.09 0.08
CA ASP A 4 8.38 -4.80 0.70
C ASP A 4 7.70 -5.02 2.07
N PHE A 5 7.78 -4.02 2.94
CA PHE A 5 7.20 -4.04 4.28
C PHE A 5 6.31 -2.83 4.46
N ILE A 6 5.19 -3.02 5.16
CA ILE A 6 4.27 -1.94 5.51
C ILE A 6 4.17 -1.87 7.03
N TRP A 7 4.42 -0.69 7.58
CA TRP A 7 4.30 -0.47 9.01
C TRP A 7 3.03 0.32 9.34
N PHE A 8 2.34 -0.16 10.37
CA PHE A 8 1.22 0.54 11.00
C PHE A 8 1.43 0.55 12.52
N ASN A 9 1.30 1.70 13.14
CA ASN A 9 1.30 1.77 14.59
C ASN A 9 -0.06 1.32 15.17
N LYS A 10 -0.12 1.12 16.49
CA LYS A 10 -1.33 0.62 17.16
C LYS A 10 -2.55 1.53 16.98
N ARG A 11 -2.35 2.86 16.90
CA ARG A 11 -3.46 3.81 16.66
C ARG A 11 -4.00 3.67 15.26
N GLU A 12 -3.13 3.54 14.28
CA GLU A 12 -3.49 3.33 12.88
C GLU A 12 -4.21 1.99 12.67
N VAL A 13 -3.74 0.91 13.31
CA VAL A 13 -4.45 -0.38 13.25
C VAL A 13 -5.88 -0.25 13.79
N LYS A 14 -6.08 0.50 14.88
CA LYS A 14 -7.44 0.76 15.40
C LYS A 14 -8.34 1.51 14.41
N LEU A 15 -7.79 2.32 13.53
CA LEU A 15 -8.57 3.01 12.50
C LEU A 15 -9.11 2.08 11.41
N TRP A 16 -8.48 0.93 11.20
CA TRP A 16 -9.01 -0.09 10.28
C TRP A 16 -10.26 -0.76 10.81
N ILE A 17 -10.43 -0.79 12.13
CA ILE A 17 -11.48 -1.55 12.77
C ILE A 17 -12.72 -0.69 12.90
N PRO A 18 -13.85 -1.08 12.30
CA PRO A 18 -15.10 -0.39 12.45
C PRO A 18 -15.59 -0.44 13.91
N LYS A 19 -16.29 0.59 14.36
CA LYS A 19 -16.90 0.61 15.68
C LYS A 19 -18.02 -0.43 15.84
N ASN A 20 -18.63 -0.83 14.76
CA ASN A 20 -19.72 -1.82 14.73
C ASN A 20 -19.28 -3.04 13.91
N HIS A 21 -19.42 -4.22 14.49
CA HIS A 21 -19.05 -5.52 13.91
C HIS A 21 -20.28 -6.32 13.43
N LYS A 22 -21.34 -5.63 13.05
CA LYS A 22 -22.58 -6.28 12.57
C LYS A 22 -22.29 -6.97 11.23
N LEU A 23 -22.73 -8.22 11.10
CA LEU A 23 -22.63 -9.01 9.88
C LEU A 23 -23.21 -8.24 8.67
N GLY A 24 -22.48 -8.27 7.56
CA GLY A 24 -22.86 -7.59 6.32
C GLY A 24 -22.52 -6.11 6.25
N SER A 25 -22.15 -5.46 7.37
CA SER A 25 -21.76 -4.05 7.37
C SER A 25 -20.51 -3.82 6.53
N ILE A 26 -20.50 -2.72 5.79
CA ILE A 26 -19.38 -2.31 4.92
C ILE A 26 -18.82 -0.99 5.47
N TYR A 27 -17.50 -0.92 5.54
CA TYR A 27 -16.75 0.24 6.02
C TYR A 27 -15.72 0.65 5.00
N GLU A 28 -15.65 1.93 4.71
CA GLU A 28 -14.56 2.46 3.93
C GLU A 28 -13.33 2.66 4.80
N CYS A 29 -12.18 2.20 4.32
CA CYS A 29 -10.91 2.40 5.01
C CYS A 29 -10.58 3.90 5.11
N PRO A 30 -10.05 4.35 6.24
CA PRO A 30 -9.67 5.75 6.43
C PRO A 30 -8.69 6.24 5.36
N LYS A 31 -8.79 7.53 5.05
CA LYS A 31 -7.94 8.20 4.05
C LYS A 31 -6.45 7.91 4.29
N LEU A 32 -5.97 8.05 5.52
CA LEU A 32 -4.57 7.82 5.88
C LEU A 32 -4.08 6.41 5.50
N ILE A 33 -4.90 5.39 5.72
CA ILE A 33 -4.57 4.01 5.37
C ILE A 33 -4.54 3.83 3.86
N LYS A 34 -5.56 4.35 3.16
CA LYS A 34 -5.63 4.31 1.70
C LYS A 34 -4.43 5.00 1.07
N GLU A 35 -4.10 6.21 1.52
CA GLU A 35 -2.96 6.95 1.01
C GLU A 35 -1.65 6.20 1.22
N ARG A 36 -1.43 5.62 2.40
CA ARG A 36 -0.21 4.84 2.65
C ARG A 36 -0.09 3.68 1.66
N LEU A 37 -1.14 2.89 1.49
CA LEU A 37 -1.13 1.73 0.61
C LEU A 37 -0.95 2.14 -0.86
N PHE A 38 -1.76 3.05 -1.35
CA PHE A 38 -1.79 3.38 -2.77
C PHE A 38 -0.63 4.26 -3.22
N ARG A 39 -0.07 5.08 -2.35
CA ARG A 39 1.06 5.95 -2.69
C ARG A 39 2.40 5.26 -2.59
N PHE A 40 2.58 4.37 -1.61
CA PHE A 40 3.89 3.86 -1.24
C PHE A 40 4.07 2.38 -1.53
N HIS A 41 3.00 1.58 -1.54
CA HIS A 41 3.12 0.12 -1.52
C HIS A 41 2.44 -0.59 -2.70
N PHE A 42 1.37 -0.01 -3.26
CA PHE A 42 0.75 -0.58 -4.46
C PHE A 42 1.37 0.04 -5.71
N VAL A 43 2.66 -0.14 -5.86
CA VAL A 43 3.51 0.48 -6.88
C VAL A 43 4.39 -0.57 -7.57
N ASP A 44 4.93 -0.25 -8.74
CA ASP A 44 5.82 -1.16 -9.48
C ASP A 44 7.26 -1.11 -8.94
N ASN A 45 7.57 -1.98 -8.00
CA ASN A 45 8.90 -2.15 -7.45
C ASN A 45 9.62 -3.44 -7.90
N VAL A 46 9.17 -4.08 -8.99
CA VAL A 46 9.71 -5.39 -9.40
C VAL A 46 11.14 -5.29 -9.94
N ARG A 47 11.48 -4.23 -10.65
CA ARG A 47 12.81 -4.04 -11.25
C ARG A 47 13.58 -2.86 -10.66
N GLY A 48 13.31 -2.52 -9.47
CA GLY A 48 13.87 -1.38 -8.76
C GLY A 48 12.78 -0.59 -8.07
N GLN A 49 13.12 0.59 -7.60
CA GLN A 49 12.24 1.37 -6.76
C GLN A 49 11.43 2.38 -7.57
N THR A 50 10.12 2.38 -7.37
CA THR A 50 9.26 3.47 -7.82
C THR A 50 9.15 4.51 -6.70
N LEU A 51 9.30 5.79 -7.04
CA LEU A 51 9.05 6.86 -6.09
C LEU A 51 7.58 6.87 -5.67
N PRO A 52 7.28 7.27 -4.43
CA PRO A 52 5.90 7.40 -3.95
C PRO A 52 5.10 8.37 -4.81
N PHE A 53 3.85 8.02 -5.08
CA PHE A 53 2.93 8.96 -5.71
C PHE A 53 2.59 10.11 -4.75
N ALA A 54 2.57 11.34 -5.26
CA ALA A 54 2.06 12.48 -4.52
C ALA A 54 0.54 12.35 -4.28
N PRO A 55 -0.06 12.97 -3.25
CA PRO A 55 -1.49 12.85 -2.99
C PRO A 55 -2.38 13.19 -4.19
N GLN A 56 -2.03 14.20 -4.97
CA GLN A 56 -2.78 14.64 -6.17
C GLN A 56 -2.63 13.70 -7.37
N GLU A 57 -1.67 12.79 -7.33
CA GLU A 57 -1.43 11.78 -8.37
C GLU A 57 -2.33 10.56 -8.21
N ILE A 58 -2.91 10.35 -7.04
CA ILE A 58 -3.96 9.37 -6.81
C ILE A 58 -5.27 9.92 -7.35
N LYS A 59 -5.67 9.51 -8.54
CA LYS A 59 -6.86 10.04 -9.24
C LYS A 59 -8.16 9.54 -8.62
N ASN A 60 -8.17 8.29 -8.20
CA ASN A 60 -9.22 7.72 -7.36
C ASN A 60 -8.66 6.62 -6.48
N SER A 61 -9.32 6.37 -5.36
CA SER A 61 -9.01 5.24 -4.50
C SER A 61 -10.22 4.83 -3.69
N LYS A 62 -10.53 3.54 -3.72
CA LYS A 62 -11.54 2.91 -2.87
C LYS A 62 -10.92 1.72 -2.19
N LEU A 63 -11.16 1.57 -0.91
CA LEU A 63 -10.76 0.39 -0.14
C LEU A 63 -11.77 0.23 0.98
N SER A 64 -12.45 -0.90 1.00
CA SER A 64 -13.51 -1.18 1.97
C SER A 64 -13.35 -2.55 2.59
N MET A 65 -13.86 -2.68 3.80
CA MET A 65 -13.95 -3.92 4.54
C MET A 65 -15.42 -4.25 4.79
N LYS A 66 -15.84 -5.48 4.49
CA LYS A 66 -17.16 -6.00 4.78
C LYS A 66 -17.06 -7.07 5.86
N VAL A 67 -17.87 -6.97 6.90
CA VAL A 67 -17.98 -8.00 7.94
C VAL A 67 -18.65 -9.24 7.35
N THR A 68 -17.91 -10.35 7.29
CA THR A 68 -18.40 -11.65 6.80
C THR A 68 -18.71 -12.62 7.91
N SER A 69 -18.16 -12.43 9.10
CA SER A 69 -18.49 -13.18 10.32
C SER A 69 -18.15 -12.35 11.56
N SER A 70 -18.88 -12.54 12.63
CA SER A 70 -18.61 -11.92 13.93
C SER A 70 -19.03 -12.83 15.05
N THR A 71 -18.09 -13.12 15.95
CA THR A 71 -18.28 -13.87 17.20
C THR A 71 -17.93 -13.00 18.40
N ASP A 72 -18.00 -13.51 19.61
CA ASP A 72 -17.57 -12.77 20.81
C ASP A 72 -16.07 -12.46 20.82
N SER A 73 -15.27 -13.31 20.17
CA SER A 73 -13.80 -13.21 20.19
C SER A 73 -13.18 -12.67 18.91
N THR A 74 -13.84 -12.84 17.77
CA THR A 74 -13.27 -12.50 16.46
C THR A 74 -14.27 -11.80 15.55
N THR A 75 -13.74 -11.05 14.59
CA THR A 75 -14.48 -10.55 13.43
C THR A 75 -13.68 -10.86 12.18
N THR A 76 -14.35 -11.46 11.20
CA THR A 76 -13.78 -11.73 9.87
C THR A 76 -14.25 -10.68 8.88
N PHE A 77 -13.35 -10.22 8.05
CA PHE A 77 -13.60 -9.24 7.01
C PHE A 77 -13.21 -9.79 5.64
N SER A 78 -13.98 -9.50 4.62
CA SER A 78 -13.50 -9.44 3.25
C SER A 78 -13.07 -8.02 2.93
N ILE A 79 -12.00 -7.87 2.16
CA ILE A 79 -11.44 -6.58 1.77
C ILE A 79 -11.53 -6.46 0.26
N SER A 80 -11.97 -5.31 -0.24
CA SER A 80 -12.00 -5.04 -1.67
C SER A 80 -11.71 -3.58 -1.96
N GLY A 81 -11.10 -3.32 -3.11
CA GLY A 81 -10.76 -1.95 -3.47
C GLY A 81 -10.19 -1.82 -4.87
N ASN A 82 -9.95 -0.58 -5.24
CA ASN A 82 -9.25 -0.21 -6.46
C ASN A 82 -8.61 1.17 -6.31
N ALA A 83 -7.60 1.44 -7.11
CA ALA A 83 -7.05 2.76 -7.26
C ALA A 83 -6.48 2.97 -8.67
N ASN A 84 -6.36 4.24 -9.02
CA ASN A 84 -5.64 4.70 -10.19
C ASN A 84 -4.68 5.81 -9.79
N ALA A 85 -3.40 5.57 -10.00
CA ALA A 85 -2.32 6.53 -9.75
C ALA A 85 -1.63 6.89 -11.07
N VAL A 86 -1.47 8.18 -11.31
CA VAL A 86 -0.81 8.72 -12.50
C VAL A 86 0.07 9.86 -12.09
N ALA A 87 1.36 9.69 -12.25
CA ALA A 87 2.36 10.75 -12.11
C ALA A 87 2.71 11.30 -13.48
N LYS A 88 2.69 12.62 -13.57
CA LYS A 88 3.21 13.39 -14.70
C LYS A 88 4.48 14.07 -14.25
N GLY A 89 5.55 13.87 -14.94
CA GLY A 89 6.67 14.59 -14.47
C GLY A 89 8.03 14.30 -15.03
N ASN A 90 8.90 15.12 -14.59
CA ASN A 90 10.29 15.14 -14.95
C ASN A 90 11.04 14.05 -14.18
N TRP A 91 11.84 13.32 -14.89
CA TRP A 91 12.80 12.45 -14.26
C TRP A 91 14.05 13.22 -13.94
N LEU A 92 14.51 13.09 -12.71
CA LEU A 92 15.86 13.41 -12.38
C LEU A 92 16.71 12.20 -12.77
N LEU A 93 17.44 12.29 -13.87
CA LEU A 93 18.47 11.32 -14.17
C LEU A 93 19.71 11.79 -13.44
N GLY A 94 20.10 11.04 -12.42
CA GLY A 94 21.23 11.37 -11.60
C GLY A 94 22.57 11.17 -12.27
N ASP A 95 22.85 11.96 -13.24
CA ASP A 95 24.20 12.43 -13.49
C ASP A 95 24.39 13.66 -12.62
N ASN A 96 25.57 14.04 -12.29
CA ASN A 96 26.00 14.97 -11.26
C ASN A 96 25.21 16.28 -11.03
N ASP A 97 24.23 16.62 -11.86
CA ASP A 97 23.48 17.88 -11.80
C ASP A 97 22.01 17.71 -11.42
N TRP A 98 21.49 16.47 -11.38
CA TRP A 98 20.09 16.18 -11.10
C TRP A 98 19.09 16.90 -12.00
N THR A 99 19.53 17.31 -13.18
CA THR A 99 18.69 18.01 -14.14
C THR A 99 17.70 17.03 -14.78
N PRO A 100 16.40 17.38 -14.87
CA PRO A 100 15.42 16.54 -15.55
C PRO A 100 15.79 16.38 -17.04
N SER A 101 16.15 15.19 -17.47
CA SER A 101 16.49 14.92 -18.88
C SER A 101 15.31 14.43 -19.70
N HIS A 102 14.28 13.91 -19.03
CA HIS A 102 13.08 13.37 -19.66
C HIS A 102 11.84 13.68 -18.84
N SER A 103 10.74 13.97 -19.55
CA SER A 103 9.41 14.01 -18.93
C SER A 103 8.64 12.79 -19.43
N LEU A 104 8.27 11.89 -18.55
CA LEU A 104 7.51 10.68 -18.87
C LEU A 104 6.42 10.45 -17.83
N ASP A 105 5.22 10.23 -18.33
CA ASP A 105 4.14 9.79 -17.46
C ASP A 105 4.38 8.34 -17.05
N HIS A 106 4.04 8.03 -15.80
CA HIS A 106 3.97 6.66 -15.33
C HIS A 106 2.80 6.50 -14.37
N GLY A 107 2.36 5.29 -14.19
CA GLY A 107 1.23 5.06 -13.31
C GLY A 107 0.91 3.58 -13.13
N ILE A 108 -0.10 3.36 -12.31
CA ILE A 108 -0.62 2.03 -12.03
C ILE A 108 -2.12 2.09 -11.75
N THR A 109 -2.86 1.16 -12.34
CA THR A 109 -4.24 0.89 -11.96
C THR A 109 -4.27 -0.42 -11.20
N THR A 110 -4.86 -0.43 -10.01
CA THR A 110 -4.88 -1.59 -9.13
C THR A 110 -6.29 -2.04 -8.78
N GLN A 111 -6.44 -3.36 -8.60
CA GLN A 111 -7.58 -4.00 -7.96
C GLN A 111 -7.08 -4.76 -6.74
N VAL A 112 -7.83 -4.68 -5.65
CA VAL A 112 -7.46 -5.23 -4.35
C VAL A 112 -8.55 -6.19 -3.89
N LEU A 113 -8.14 -7.38 -3.47
CA LEU A 113 -8.98 -8.38 -2.82
C LEU A 113 -8.23 -8.91 -1.60
N GLY A 114 -8.95 -9.24 -0.55
CA GLY A 114 -8.32 -9.81 0.63
C GLY A 114 -9.29 -10.22 1.72
N ASN A 115 -8.70 -10.78 2.76
CA ASN A 115 -9.41 -11.21 3.97
C ASN A 115 -8.60 -10.83 5.20
N ALA A 116 -9.30 -10.63 6.32
CA ALA A 116 -8.66 -10.38 7.60
C ALA A 116 -9.49 -10.97 8.73
N ILE A 117 -8.80 -11.44 9.78
CA ILE A 117 -9.41 -11.86 11.04
C ILE A 117 -8.86 -10.99 12.16
N TYR A 118 -9.75 -10.25 12.80
CA TYR A 118 -9.45 -9.42 13.94
C TYR A 118 -9.84 -10.11 15.24
N ASN A 119 -8.89 -10.22 16.16
CA ASN A 119 -9.14 -10.73 17.51
C ASN A 119 -9.54 -9.57 18.43
N LYS A 120 -10.78 -9.57 18.89
CA LYS A 120 -11.36 -8.51 19.73
C LYS A 120 -10.67 -8.39 21.08
N ARG A 121 -10.30 -9.54 21.71
CA ARG A 121 -9.66 -9.58 23.03
C ARG A 121 -8.22 -9.06 22.98
N LYS A 122 -7.48 -9.43 21.94
CA LYS A 122 -6.08 -9.02 21.74
C LYS A 122 -5.95 -7.65 21.07
N SER A 123 -7.05 -7.13 20.53
CA SER A 123 -7.08 -5.86 19.76
C SER A 123 -6.08 -5.81 18.61
N LEU A 124 -5.95 -6.91 17.85
CA LEU A 124 -5.04 -7.03 16.72
C LEU A 124 -5.59 -7.97 15.65
N PHE A 125 -5.12 -7.81 14.42
CA PHE A 125 -5.32 -8.80 13.37
C PHE A 125 -4.47 -10.03 13.66
N VAL A 126 -5.09 -11.21 13.58
CA VAL A 126 -4.42 -12.52 13.69
C VAL A 126 -4.17 -13.12 12.31
N GLU A 127 -4.98 -12.74 11.33
CA GLU A 127 -4.79 -13.04 9.92
C GLU A 127 -5.07 -11.78 9.11
N PHE A 128 -4.28 -11.57 8.08
CA PHE A 128 -4.46 -10.46 7.15
C PHE A 128 -3.76 -10.82 5.84
N GLU A 129 -4.54 -10.84 4.77
CA GLU A 129 -4.03 -11.14 3.44
C GLU A 129 -4.64 -10.18 2.43
N LEU A 130 -3.81 -9.60 1.57
CA LEU A 130 -4.23 -8.83 0.41
C LEU A 130 -3.54 -9.33 -0.84
N VAL A 131 -4.31 -9.50 -1.89
CA VAL A 131 -3.83 -9.66 -3.27
C VAL A 131 -4.15 -8.38 -4.02
N VAL A 132 -3.13 -7.80 -4.62
CA VAL A 132 -3.25 -6.60 -5.47
C VAL A 132 -2.84 -6.98 -6.87
N LEU A 133 -3.77 -6.83 -7.82
CA LEU A 133 -3.50 -6.98 -9.24
C LEU A 133 -3.38 -5.61 -9.86
N GLY A 134 -2.25 -5.32 -10.51
CA GLY A 134 -1.97 -4.03 -11.09
C GLY A 134 -1.67 -4.10 -12.58
N LYS A 135 -2.05 -3.04 -13.30
CA LYS A 135 -1.54 -2.73 -14.65
C LYS A 135 -0.72 -1.46 -14.54
N TRP A 136 0.60 -1.59 -14.70
CA TRP A 136 1.50 -0.45 -14.70
C TRP A 136 1.77 0.03 -16.11
N PHE A 137 2.12 1.31 -16.26
CA PHE A 137 2.62 1.90 -17.49
C PHE A 137 3.73 2.91 -17.19
N GLY A 138 4.53 3.19 -18.21
CA GLY A 138 5.64 4.12 -18.10
C GLY A 138 6.81 3.54 -17.31
N LYS A 139 7.65 4.41 -16.81
CA LYS A 139 8.88 4.03 -16.08
C LYS A 139 9.35 5.17 -15.18
N THR A 140 10.19 4.85 -14.21
CA THR A 140 10.93 5.83 -13.41
C THR A 140 12.43 5.62 -13.62
N GLN A 141 13.25 6.58 -13.20
CA GLN A 141 14.71 6.46 -13.26
C GLN A 141 15.23 5.24 -12.47
N ASN A 142 14.50 4.77 -11.47
CA ASN A 142 14.96 3.78 -10.51
C ASN A 142 14.38 2.39 -10.72
N ASN A 143 13.45 2.18 -11.65
CA ASN A 143 12.78 0.87 -11.79
C ASN A 143 13.29 0.00 -12.95
N GLY A 144 14.40 0.34 -13.57
CA GLY A 144 15.08 -0.49 -14.57
C GLY A 144 14.26 -0.83 -15.82
N ARG A 145 13.21 -0.08 -16.11
CA ARG A 145 12.29 -0.33 -17.24
C ARG A 145 12.70 0.35 -18.53
N HIS A 146 13.87 0.95 -18.60
CA HIS A 146 14.32 1.74 -19.77
C HIS A 146 14.51 0.92 -21.04
N LYS A 147 14.79 -0.38 -20.95
CA LYS A 147 14.94 -1.30 -22.09
C LYS A 147 13.82 -2.34 -22.21
N GLY A 148 12.77 -2.24 -21.40
CA GLY A 148 11.68 -3.21 -21.33
C GLY A 148 10.37 -2.72 -21.94
N PRO A 149 9.29 -3.48 -21.78
CA PRO A 149 7.96 -3.08 -22.22
C PRO A 149 7.54 -1.78 -21.54
N LYS A 150 6.70 -1.00 -22.23
CA LYS A 150 6.18 0.30 -21.74
C LYS A 150 5.01 0.15 -20.76
N ASN A 151 4.47 -1.04 -20.62
CA ASN A 151 3.38 -1.39 -19.72
C ASN A 151 3.42 -2.90 -19.38
N GLY A 152 2.66 -3.31 -18.40
CA GLY A 152 2.55 -4.72 -18.03
C GLY A 152 1.68 -4.93 -16.81
N ASN A 153 1.56 -6.20 -16.43
CA ASN A 153 0.84 -6.60 -15.23
C ASN A 153 1.81 -6.80 -14.06
N ILE A 154 1.30 -6.62 -12.85
CA ILE A 154 1.99 -6.89 -11.60
C ILE A 154 1.02 -7.54 -10.62
N GLY A 155 1.51 -8.50 -9.84
CA GLY A 155 0.82 -9.06 -8.68
C GLY A 155 1.61 -8.71 -7.41
N ILE A 156 0.90 -8.30 -6.36
CA ILE A 156 1.50 -8.04 -5.06
C ILE A 156 0.68 -8.81 -4.02
N PHE A 157 1.37 -9.51 -3.13
CA PHE A 157 0.73 -10.26 -2.05
C PHE A 157 1.25 -9.77 -0.71
N TYR A 158 0.34 -9.41 0.19
CA TYR A 158 0.66 -8.99 1.55
C TYR A 158 0.05 -9.93 2.57
N THR A 159 0.83 -10.22 3.59
CA THR A 159 0.40 -11.02 4.75
C THR A 159 0.99 -10.41 6.02
N ILE A 160 0.44 -10.79 7.17
CA ILE A 160 0.99 -10.38 8.46
C ILE A 160 2.40 -10.95 8.62
N SER A 161 3.34 -10.09 9.02
CA SER A 161 4.69 -10.50 9.40
C SER A 161 4.66 -11.44 10.59
N ASN A 162 5.41 -12.51 10.52
CA ASN A 162 5.60 -13.48 11.60
C ASN A 162 6.50 -12.96 12.75
N ARG A 163 6.89 -11.67 12.71
CA ARG A 163 7.76 -11.00 13.70
C ARG A 163 9.15 -11.61 13.87
N GLN A 164 9.62 -12.39 12.91
CA GLN A 164 11.04 -12.79 12.90
C GLN A 164 11.93 -11.56 12.68
N LYS A 165 13.18 -11.58 13.19
CA LYS A 165 14.13 -10.46 13.04
C LYS A 165 14.26 -9.95 11.60
N ARG A 166 14.26 -10.86 10.63
CA ARG A 166 14.33 -10.53 9.20
C ARG A 166 13.10 -9.80 8.63
N SER A 167 11.98 -9.80 9.34
CA SER A 167 10.75 -9.09 8.96
C SER A 167 10.55 -7.78 9.74
N ILE A 168 11.54 -7.35 10.52
CA ILE A 168 11.57 -6.06 11.21
C ILE A 168 12.46 -5.11 10.38
N ILE A 169 12.06 -4.87 9.15
CA ILE A 169 12.76 -3.99 8.21
C ILE A 169 11.87 -2.79 7.94
N ALA A 170 12.43 -1.58 8.06
CA ALA A 170 11.68 -0.37 7.78
C ALA A 170 11.31 -0.30 6.29
N PRO A 171 10.10 0.11 5.95
CA PRO A 171 9.72 0.42 4.58
C PRO A 171 10.63 1.48 3.98
N ALA A 172 10.84 1.42 2.66
CA ALA A 172 11.77 2.31 1.97
C ALA A 172 11.50 3.81 2.19
N PHE A 173 10.25 4.21 2.35
CA PHE A 173 9.84 5.60 2.52
C PHE A 173 9.07 5.82 3.83
N VAL A 174 9.48 5.12 4.89
CA VAL A 174 8.78 5.18 6.19
C VAL A 174 8.76 6.60 6.77
N ASP A 175 9.75 7.40 6.50
CA ASP A 175 9.87 8.81 6.90
C ASP A 175 8.77 9.70 6.28
N MET A 176 8.24 9.31 5.13
CA MET A 176 7.16 10.00 4.44
C MET A 176 5.75 9.59 4.91
N TYR A 177 5.62 8.59 5.76
CA TYR A 177 4.32 8.13 6.27
C TYR A 177 3.65 9.20 7.13
N ASN A 178 4.38 9.68 8.12
CA ASN A 178 4.02 10.75 9.03
C ASN A 178 5.25 11.09 9.87
N ALA A 179 5.78 12.29 9.74
CA ALA A 179 6.98 12.71 10.47
C ALA A 179 6.82 12.62 12.00
N ASP A 180 5.63 12.91 12.54
CA ASP A 180 5.37 12.82 13.97
C ASP A 180 5.39 11.38 14.48
N TRP A 181 5.00 10.44 13.64
CA TRP A 181 5.01 9.02 13.93
C TRP A 181 6.44 8.48 14.16
N ILE A 182 7.41 8.97 13.36
CA ILE A 182 8.82 8.58 13.49
C ILE A 182 9.48 9.30 14.66
N LYS A 183 9.17 10.57 14.86
CA LYS A 183 9.72 11.38 15.96
C LYS A 183 9.21 10.97 17.33
N LYS A 184 8.04 10.39 17.39
CA LYS A 184 7.41 9.93 18.65
C LYS A 184 6.98 8.46 18.52
N PRO A 185 7.95 7.53 18.45
CA PRO A 185 7.64 6.12 18.45
C PRO A 185 6.86 5.77 19.72
N LEU A 186 5.86 4.91 19.59
CA LEU A 186 4.98 4.47 20.70
C LEU A 186 5.66 3.39 21.52
#